data_32a66d0efb315206132c7c2e4ea2f9ef
#
_entry.id   32a66d0efb315206132c7c2e4ea2f9ef
#
_cell.length_a   1.000
_cell.length_b   1.000
_cell.length_c   1.000
_cell.angle_alpha   90.00
_cell.angle_beta   90.00
_cell.angle_gamma   90.00
#
_symmetry.space_group_name_H-M   'P 1'
#
loop_
_entity.id
_entity.type
_entity.pdbx_description
1 polymer ?
#
loop_
_entity_poly.entity_id
_entity_poly.type
_entity_poly.pdbx_seq_one_letter_code
_entity_poly.pdbx_strand_id
1 'polypeptide(L)'
;MENPKAIELIDKMQADISKKFDAKSLATDLRELRPFALEIEDPTLTKVIRLTYEMLEEDGTFALGIPSEGEEDEVGEIVAEMEVASSEESLDYLLGIMRNAKNPTNREDLMMYRNELVG
;
A
#
# COMPACT_ATOMS: atom_id res chain seq x y z
N MET A 1 0.78 7.19 9.51
CA MET A 1 -0.36 8.03 9.89
C MET A 1 -0.67 7.84 11.38
N GLU A 2 -0.62 8.92 12.12
CA GLU A 2 -0.77 8.86 13.58
C GLU A 2 -2.21 9.12 14.06
N ASN A 3 -3.08 9.62 13.17
CA ASN A 3 -4.46 9.91 13.54
C ASN A 3 -5.18 8.61 13.94
N PRO A 4 -5.81 8.56 15.14
CA PRO A 4 -6.49 7.34 15.60
C PRO A 4 -7.56 6.81 14.65
N LYS A 5 -8.29 7.70 13.97
CA LYS A 5 -9.32 7.29 12.99
C LYS A 5 -8.71 6.65 11.75
N ALA A 6 -7.57 7.17 11.30
CA ALA A 6 -6.83 6.59 10.18
C ALA A 6 -6.32 5.20 10.56
N ILE A 7 -5.76 5.04 11.75
CA ILE A 7 -5.29 3.75 12.25
C ILE A 7 -6.44 2.75 12.37
N GLU A 8 -7.60 3.17 12.86
CA GLU A 8 -8.79 2.33 12.93
C GLU A 8 -9.23 1.82 11.56
N LEU A 9 -9.20 2.70 10.54
CA LEU A 9 -9.52 2.31 9.16
C LEU A 9 -8.53 1.27 8.64
N ILE A 10 -7.24 1.47 8.88
CA ILE A 10 -6.20 0.53 8.47
C ILE A 10 -6.40 -0.82 9.16
N ASP A 11 -6.61 -0.81 10.47
CA ASP A 11 -6.86 -2.03 11.25
C ASP A 11 -8.09 -2.78 10.75
N LYS A 12 -9.17 -2.05 10.46
CA LYS A 12 -10.40 -2.62 9.92
C LYS A 12 -10.14 -3.31 8.57
N MET A 13 -9.44 -2.64 7.67
CA MET A 13 -9.12 -3.20 6.37
C MET A 13 -8.26 -4.46 6.49
N GLN A 14 -7.25 -4.45 7.35
CA GLN A 14 -6.40 -5.61 7.58
C GLN A 14 -7.19 -6.79 8.17
N ALA A 15 -8.10 -6.52 9.10
CA ALA A 15 -8.97 -7.54 9.67
C ALA A 15 -9.94 -8.11 8.61
N ASP A 16 -10.50 -7.25 7.78
CA ASP A 16 -11.40 -7.66 6.69
C ASP A 16 -10.68 -8.55 5.68
N ILE A 17 -9.47 -8.19 5.29
CA ILE A 17 -8.66 -8.98 4.34
C ILE A 17 -8.41 -10.39 4.88
N SER A 18 -8.16 -10.52 6.18
CA SER A 18 -7.92 -11.83 6.79
C SER A 18 -9.14 -12.74 6.78
N LYS A 19 -10.33 -12.17 6.65
CA LYS A 19 -11.59 -12.92 6.59
C LYS A 19 -12.04 -13.15 5.15
N LYS A 20 -12.14 -12.08 4.38
CA LYS A 20 -12.58 -12.11 2.99
C LYS A 20 -12.11 -10.86 2.29
N PHE A 21 -11.43 -11.03 1.16
CA PHE A 21 -11.01 -9.92 0.32
C PHE A 21 -12.22 -9.38 -0.45
N ASP A 22 -12.68 -8.19 -0.10
CA ASP A 22 -13.79 -7.51 -0.76
C ASP A 22 -13.29 -6.18 -1.33
N ALA A 23 -13.05 -6.17 -2.64
CA ALA A 23 -12.48 -5.01 -3.33
C ALA A 23 -13.33 -3.74 -3.17
N LYS A 24 -14.64 -3.86 -3.21
CA LYS A 24 -15.53 -2.69 -3.08
C LYS A 24 -15.47 -2.08 -1.69
N SER A 25 -15.50 -2.92 -0.66
CA SER A 25 -15.41 -2.48 0.73
C SER A 25 -14.06 -1.83 1.00
N LEU A 26 -12.99 -2.45 0.53
CA LEU A 26 -11.63 -1.94 0.69
C LEU A 26 -11.44 -0.60 -0.03
N ALA A 27 -11.97 -0.47 -1.25
CA ALA A 27 -11.92 0.78 -2.00
C ALA A 27 -12.66 1.91 -1.27
N THR A 28 -13.82 1.61 -0.69
CA THR A 28 -14.58 2.58 0.10
C THR A 28 -13.77 3.06 1.30
N ASP A 29 -13.17 2.13 2.03
CA ASP A 29 -12.35 2.47 3.21
C ASP A 29 -11.11 3.28 2.81
N LEU A 30 -10.48 2.95 1.68
CA LEU A 30 -9.33 3.71 1.18
C LEU A 30 -9.72 5.13 0.79
N ARG A 31 -10.91 5.31 0.20
CA ARG A 31 -11.42 6.66 -0.09
C ARG A 31 -11.61 7.48 1.18
N GLU A 32 -12.05 6.85 2.26
CA GLU A 32 -12.17 7.50 3.56
C GLU A 32 -10.80 7.79 4.20
N LEU A 33 -9.79 6.97 3.89
CA LEU A 33 -8.44 7.14 4.40
C LEU A 33 -7.69 8.30 3.72
N ARG A 34 -7.97 8.55 2.45
CA ARG A 34 -7.27 9.57 1.65
C ARG A 34 -7.23 10.97 2.29
N PRO A 35 -8.34 11.50 2.86
CA PRO A 35 -8.31 12.82 3.51
C PRO A 35 -7.27 12.94 4.63
N PHE A 36 -7.00 11.86 5.35
CA PHE A 36 -5.98 11.87 6.41
C PHE A 36 -4.57 12.04 5.85
N ALA A 37 -4.30 11.46 4.67
CA ALA A 37 -3.02 11.66 3.99
C ALA A 37 -2.88 13.09 3.46
N LEU A 38 -3.96 13.67 2.95
CA LEU A 38 -3.97 15.08 2.53
C LEU A 38 -3.72 16.02 3.71
N GLU A 39 -4.30 15.71 4.86
CA GLU A 39 -4.17 16.52 6.08
C GLU A 39 -2.73 16.58 6.58
N ILE A 40 -1.98 15.49 6.46
CA ILE A 40 -0.57 15.46 6.85
C ILE A 40 0.38 15.89 5.71
N GLU A 41 -0.18 16.37 4.62
CA GLU A 41 0.56 16.89 3.47
C GLU A 41 1.58 15.90 2.90
N ASP A 42 1.14 14.64 2.73
CA ASP A 42 1.97 13.57 2.16
C ASP A 42 1.47 13.22 0.75
N PRO A 43 2.02 13.86 -0.29
CA PRO A 43 1.54 13.64 -1.65
C PRO A 43 1.79 12.22 -2.17
N THR A 44 2.88 11.59 -1.80
CA THR A 44 3.19 10.22 -2.21
C THR A 44 2.16 9.25 -1.64
N LEU A 45 1.90 9.34 -0.33
CA LEU A 45 0.91 8.51 0.33
C LEU A 45 -0.50 8.74 -0.22
N THR A 46 -0.86 10.01 -0.42
CA THR A 46 -2.16 10.39 -0.98
C THR A 46 -2.36 9.78 -2.37
N LYS A 47 -1.32 9.83 -3.20
CA LYS A 47 -1.37 9.26 -4.56
C LYS A 47 -1.46 7.75 -4.54
N VAL A 48 -0.69 7.08 -3.69
CA VAL A 48 -0.74 5.62 -3.56
C VAL A 48 -2.13 5.16 -3.11
N ILE A 49 -2.72 5.83 -2.14
CA ILE A 49 -4.09 5.51 -1.69
C ILE A 49 -5.07 5.61 -2.85
N ARG A 50 -5.02 6.70 -3.60
CA ARG A 50 -5.91 6.92 -4.74
C ARG A 50 -5.75 5.85 -5.83
N LEU A 51 -4.52 5.60 -6.24
CA LEU A 51 -4.25 4.62 -7.29
C LEU A 51 -4.65 3.21 -6.85
N THR A 52 -4.50 2.91 -5.55
CA THR A 52 -4.90 1.62 -5.00
C THR A 52 -6.41 1.42 -5.06
N TYR A 53 -7.21 2.40 -4.61
CA TYR A 53 -8.67 2.21 -4.68
C TYR A 53 -9.19 2.22 -6.11
N GLU A 54 -8.55 2.96 -7.01
CA GLU A 54 -8.90 2.93 -8.42
C GLU A 54 -8.67 1.54 -9.02
N MET A 55 -7.54 0.90 -8.71
CA MET A 55 -7.25 -0.46 -9.17
C MET A 55 -8.27 -1.46 -8.62
N LEU A 56 -8.60 -1.37 -7.34
CA LEU A 56 -9.60 -2.25 -6.73
C LEU A 56 -10.99 -2.08 -7.36
N GLU A 57 -11.36 -0.86 -7.70
CA GLU A 57 -12.63 -0.57 -8.34
C GLU A 57 -12.69 -1.06 -9.78
N GLU A 58 -11.60 -0.94 -10.51
CA GLU A 58 -11.51 -1.35 -11.92
C GLU A 58 -11.31 -2.85 -12.10
N ASP A 59 -10.37 -3.42 -11.35
CA ASP A 59 -9.91 -4.80 -11.54
C ASP A 59 -10.48 -5.80 -10.53
N GLY A 60 -10.97 -5.31 -9.40
CA GLY A 60 -11.43 -6.17 -8.31
C GLY A 60 -10.31 -6.89 -7.57
N THR A 61 -9.06 -6.56 -7.89
CA THR A 61 -7.86 -7.17 -7.30
C THR A 61 -6.80 -6.13 -7.04
N PHE A 62 -5.77 -6.49 -6.27
CA PHE A 62 -4.56 -5.69 -6.10
C PHE A 62 -3.38 -6.51 -6.64
N ALA A 63 -3.14 -6.39 -7.93
CA ALA A 63 -2.22 -7.25 -8.68
C ALA A 63 -0.77 -6.78 -8.63
N LEU A 64 -0.29 -6.37 -7.45
CA LEU A 64 1.09 -5.97 -7.23
C LEU A 64 1.77 -6.96 -6.30
N GLY A 65 3.10 -7.03 -6.39
CA GLY A 65 3.89 -7.83 -5.49
C GLY A 65 4.18 -7.11 -4.17
N ILE A 66 5.08 -7.71 -3.38
CA ILE A 66 5.58 -7.12 -2.16
C ILE A 66 7.02 -6.69 -2.40
N PRO A 67 7.42 -5.45 -2.03
CA PRO A 67 8.80 -5.03 -2.16
C PRO A 67 9.74 -5.93 -1.36
N SER A 68 10.83 -6.34 -1.98
CA SER A 68 11.87 -7.12 -1.31
C SER A 68 13.25 -6.61 -1.70
N GLU A 69 14.26 -6.93 -0.89
CA GLU A 69 15.63 -6.71 -1.28
C GLU A 69 15.99 -7.81 -2.29
N GLY A 70 16.35 -7.42 -3.50
CA GLY A 70 16.80 -8.33 -4.51
C GLY A 70 18.19 -8.87 -4.23
N GLU A 71 18.66 -9.81 -5.05
CA GLU A 71 20.01 -10.31 -4.97
C GLU A 71 20.99 -9.23 -5.40
N GLU A 72 22.24 -9.33 -4.90
CA GLU A 72 23.31 -8.44 -5.36
C GLU A 72 23.53 -8.67 -6.86
N ASP A 73 23.70 -7.59 -7.59
CA ASP A 73 24.08 -7.67 -8.99
C ASP A 73 25.59 -7.95 -9.13
N GLU A 74 26.08 -7.99 -10.37
CA GLU A 74 27.48 -8.29 -10.66
C GLU A 74 28.49 -7.30 -10.07
N VAL A 75 28.03 -6.08 -9.72
CA VAL A 75 28.86 -5.04 -9.09
C VAL A 75 28.63 -4.95 -7.59
N GLY A 76 27.84 -5.84 -7.01
CA GLY A 76 27.59 -5.90 -5.58
C GLY A 76 26.50 -4.95 -5.07
N GLU A 77 25.69 -4.40 -5.96
CA GLU A 77 24.58 -3.55 -5.59
C GLU A 77 23.33 -4.40 -5.32
N ILE A 78 22.60 -4.06 -4.25
CA ILE A 78 21.31 -4.69 -3.96
C ILE A 78 20.25 -4.00 -4.80
N VAL A 79 19.56 -4.77 -5.64
CA VAL A 79 18.49 -4.27 -6.47
C VAL A 79 17.14 -4.59 -5.80
N ALA A 80 16.36 -3.55 -5.52
CA ALA A 80 15.03 -3.72 -4.96
C ALA A 80 14.08 -4.30 -6.02
N GLU A 81 13.33 -5.33 -5.65
CA GLU A 81 12.38 -6.02 -6.54
C GLU A 81 11.02 -6.16 -5.86
N MET A 82 9.98 -6.37 -6.70
CA MET A 82 8.66 -6.75 -6.22
C MET A 82 8.53 -8.28 -6.34
N GLU A 83 8.34 -8.95 -5.21
CA GLU A 83 8.09 -10.39 -5.19
C GLU A 83 6.61 -10.67 -5.45
N VAL A 84 6.34 -11.75 -6.21
CA VAL A 84 4.96 -12.16 -6.48
C VAL A 84 4.25 -12.49 -5.17
N ALA A 85 3.06 -11.93 -5.00
CA ALA A 85 2.22 -12.15 -3.83
C ALA A 85 0.76 -12.12 -4.24
N SER A 86 -0.12 -12.68 -3.40
CA SER A 86 -1.56 -12.58 -3.60
C SER A 86 -2.03 -11.14 -3.37
N SER A 87 -3.22 -10.80 -3.87
CA SER A 87 -3.82 -9.49 -3.60
C SER A 87 -3.95 -9.23 -2.09
N GLU A 88 -4.35 -10.26 -1.34
CA GLU A 88 -4.50 -10.17 0.12
C GLU A 88 -3.18 -9.85 0.80
N GLU A 89 -2.13 -10.59 0.47
CA GLU A 89 -0.80 -10.40 1.06
C GLU A 89 -0.22 -9.03 0.73
N SER A 90 -0.29 -8.66 -0.53
CA SER A 90 0.28 -7.39 -1.00
C SER A 90 -0.45 -6.18 -0.43
N LEU A 91 -1.78 -6.20 -0.41
CA LEU A 91 -2.55 -5.09 0.14
C LEU A 91 -2.38 -4.98 1.65
N ASP A 92 -2.36 -6.11 2.36
CA ASP A 92 -2.10 -6.14 3.80
C ASP A 92 -0.73 -5.53 4.12
N TYR A 93 0.29 -5.89 3.36
CA TYR A 93 1.63 -5.32 3.50
C TYR A 93 1.62 -3.80 3.27
N LEU A 94 0.97 -3.35 2.19
CA LEU A 94 0.87 -1.92 1.89
C LEU A 94 0.16 -1.15 3.01
N LEU A 95 -0.91 -1.70 3.56
CA LEU A 95 -1.62 -1.08 4.69
C LEU A 95 -0.72 -0.98 5.92
N GLY A 96 0.11 -1.98 6.16
CA GLY A 96 1.09 -1.96 7.23
C GLY A 96 2.10 -0.83 7.09
N ILE A 97 2.62 -0.59 5.89
CA ILE A 97 3.55 0.51 5.66
C ILE A 97 2.86 1.89 5.71
N MET A 98 1.60 1.97 5.31
CA MET A 98 0.82 3.21 5.44
C MET A 98 0.67 3.64 6.89
N ARG A 99 0.51 2.68 7.79
CA ARG A 99 0.40 2.92 9.22
C ARG A 99 1.62 3.66 9.78
N ASN A 100 2.80 3.33 9.27
CA ASN A 100 4.08 3.93 9.66
C ASN A 100 4.75 4.62 8.48
N ALA A 101 4.01 5.45 7.78
CA ALA A 101 4.45 6.05 6.51
C ALA A 101 5.68 6.95 6.63
N LYS A 102 6.03 7.42 7.82
CA LYS A 102 7.22 8.25 8.05
C LYS A 102 8.51 7.45 8.21
N ASN A 103 8.42 6.13 8.45
CA ASN A 103 9.58 5.28 8.57
C ASN A 103 10.37 5.27 7.25
N PRO A 104 11.70 5.51 7.26
CA PRO A 104 12.48 5.59 6.02
C PRO A 104 12.39 4.35 5.13
N THR A 105 12.42 3.14 5.70
CA THR A 105 12.27 1.91 4.94
C THR A 105 10.88 1.82 4.30
N ASN A 106 9.85 2.20 5.06
CA ASN A 106 8.48 2.21 4.54
C ASN A 106 8.30 3.25 3.43
N ARG A 107 9.03 4.38 3.50
CA ARG A 107 9.02 5.39 2.43
C ARG A 107 9.57 4.82 1.12
N GLU A 108 10.63 4.03 1.18
CA GLU A 108 11.20 3.37 0.00
C GLU A 108 10.20 2.40 -0.61
N ASP A 109 9.55 1.58 0.21
CA ASP A 109 8.53 0.64 -0.24
C ASP A 109 7.32 1.37 -0.83
N LEU A 110 6.91 2.47 -0.21
CA LEU A 110 5.80 3.29 -0.69
C LEU A 110 6.10 3.87 -2.08
N MET A 111 7.33 4.31 -2.31
CA MET A 111 7.77 4.80 -3.62
C MET A 111 7.77 3.68 -4.67
N MET A 112 8.14 2.47 -4.30
CA MET A 112 8.06 1.32 -5.20
C MET A 112 6.62 1.03 -5.61
N TYR A 113 5.67 1.03 -4.67
CA TYR A 113 4.25 0.87 -4.98
C TYR A 113 3.74 1.99 -5.87
N ARG A 114 4.13 3.24 -5.58
CA ARG A 114 3.74 4.38 -6.42
C ARG A 114 4.21 4.17 -7.86
N ASN A 115 5.47 3.78 -8.06
CA ASN A 115 6.03 3.58 -9.39
C ASN A 115 5.33 2.45 -10.13
N GLU A 116 5.04 1.35 -9.46
CA GLU A 116 4.29 0.22 -10.05
C GLU A 116 2.85 0.60 -10.41
N LEU A 117 2.18 1.36 -9.54
CA LEU A 117 0.80 1.78 -9.78
C LEU A 117 0.67 2.79 -10.90
N VAL A 118 1.66 3.66 -11.06
CA VAL A 118 1.70 4.64 -12.16
C VAL A 118 1.97 3.93 -13.49
N GLY A 119 2.65 2.82 -13.42
CA GLY A 119 2.94 1.99 -14.57
C GLY A 119 4.01 2.48 -15.45
#